data_b270982e257d262467bd10a5f684335f
#
_entry.id   b270982e257d262467bd10a5f684335f
#
_cell.length_a   1.000
_cell.length_b   1.000
_cell.length_c   1.000
_cell.angle_alpha   90.00
_cell.angle_beta   90.00
_cell.angle_gamma   90.00
#
_symmetry.space_group_name_H-M   'P 1'
#
loop_
_entity.id
_entity.type
_entity.pdbx_description
1 polymer ?
#
loop_
_entity_poly.entity_id
_entity_poly.type
_entity_poly.pdbx_seq_one_letter_code
_entity_poly.pdbx_strand_id
1 'polypeptide(L)'
;MQSHELLREVFHESSPKQIAAELGLSLSMIYKWAEPPEENGSGSTNPLDRIDALIRLTGDTRLAQWVSERAGGFFIKNPKAHWPHPHLVIPATNQIVQEFADLLAVIATAAFDNSISKEESKTIRARWEDLKSVTEGFVKHCEDGNFVAVKDDLSRTKPL
;
A
#
# COMPACT_ATOMS: atom_id res chain seq x y z
N MET A 1 3.06 3.91 -14.84
CA MET A 1 1.76 3.91 -15.56
C MET A 1 1.00 5.16 -15.15
N GLN A 2 0.51 5.93 -16.09
CA GLN A 2 -0.33 7.11 -15.84
C GLN A 2 -1.80 6.69 -15.70
N SER A 3 -2.61 7.50 -15.03
CA SER A 3 -4.03 7.20 -14.77
C SER A 3 -4.85 6.97 -16.05
N HIS A 4 -4.60 7.77 -17.08
CA HIS A 4 -5.28 7.66 -18.37
C HIS A 4 -4.88 6.39 -19.15
N GLU A 5 -3.63 5.92 -18.99
CA GLU A 5 -3.17 4.66 -19.57
C GLU A 5 -3.88 3.48 -18.93
N LEU A 6 -3.94 3.46 -17.59
CA LEU A 6 -4.67 2.45 -16.83
C LEU A 6 -6.15 2.42 -17.24
N LEU A 7 -6.80 3.58 -17.33
CA LEU A 7 -8.21 3.66 -17.73
C LEU A 7 -8.42 3.15 -19.16
N ARG A 8 -7.47 3.39 -20.06
CA ARG A 8 -7.52 2.86 -21.44
C ARG A 8 -7.49 1.33 -21.44
N GLU A 9 -6.60 0.72 -20.66
CA GLU A 9 -6.53 -0.74 -20.53
C GLU A 9 -7.83 -1.31 -19.95
N VAL A 10 -8.33 -0.75 -18.86
CA VAL A 10 -9.60 -1.18 -18.23
C VAL A 10 -10.77 -1.05 -19.20
N PHE A 11 -10.84 0.04 -19.98
CA PHE A 11 -11.92 0.26 -20.94
C PHE A 11 -11.79 -0.62 -22.18
N HIS A 12 -10.62 -1.16 -22.47
CA HIS A 12 -10.44 -2.15 -23.52
C HIS A 12 -11.01 -3.51 -23.11
N GLU A 13 -10.95 -3.86 -21.83
CA GLU A 13 -11.44 -5.13 -21.27
C GLU A 13 -12.90 -5.06 -20.80
N SER A 14 -13.48 -3.87 -20.75
CA SER A 14 -14.85 -3.63 -20.30
C SER A 14 -15.69 -2.90 -21.35
N SER A 15 -16.95 -2.58 -21.05
CA SER A 15 -17.83 -1.85 -21.96
C SER A 15 -17.92 -0.37 -21.58
N PRO A 16 -17.23 0.57 -22.26
CA PRO A 16 -17.33 2.00 -21.99
C PRO A 16 -18.77 2.53 -22.07
N LYS A 17 -19.58 1.96 -22.96
CA LYS A 17 -20.99 2.33 -23.11
C LYS A 17 -21.82 1.96 -21.89
N GLN A 18 -21.57 0.78 -21.32
CA GLN A 18 -22.25 0.34 -20.10
C GLN A 18 -21.77 1.17 -18.90
N ILE A 19 -20.46 1.42 -18.78
CA ILE A 19 -19.90 2.29 -17.74
C ILE A 19 -20.54 3.68 -17.80
N ALA A 20 -20.64 4.27 -18.97
CA ALA A 20 -21.28 5.57 -19.15
C ALA A 20 -22.74 5.56 -18.68
N ALA A 21 -23.50 4.53 -19.02
CA ALA A 21 -24.90 4.38 -18.63
C ALA A 21 -25.07 4.23 -17.12
N GLU A 22 -24.26 3.38 -16.48
CA GLU A 22 -24.30 3.11 -15.04
C GLU A 22 -23.87 4.35 -14.21
N LEU A 23 -22.90 5.13 -14.71
CA LEU A 23 -22.44 6.36 -14.05
C LEU A 23 -23.32 7.58 -14.38
N GLY A 24 -24.29 7.47 -15.30
CA GLY A 24 -25.11 8.60 -15.75
C GLY A 24 -24.28 9.65 -16.54
N LEU A 25 -23.24 9.22 -17.24
CA LEU A 25 -22.33 10.09 -17.97
C LEU A 25 -22.42 9.86 -19.49
N SER A 26 -21.92 10.83 -20.27
CA SER A 26 -21.80 10.64 -21.71
C SER A 26 -20.64 9.69 -22.05
N LEU A 27 -20.81 8.89 -23.11
CA LEU A 27 -19.74 8.03 -23.61
C LEU A 27 -18.47 8.81 -23.97
N SER A 28 -18.63 10.03 -24.50
CA SER A 28 -17.52 10.95 -24.79
C SER A 28 -16.71 11.30 -23.54
N MET A 29 -17.37 11.42 -22.37
CA MET A 29 -16.68 11.68 -21.09
C MET A 29 -15.81 10.48 -20.68
N ILE A 30 -16.30 9.26 -20.84
CA ILE A 30 -15.55 8.04 -20.52
C ILE A 30 -14.29 7.95 -21.38
N TYR A 31 -14.39 8.20 -22.68
CA TYR A 31 -13.21 8.19 -23.56
C TYR A 31 -12.22 9.32 -23.23
N LYS A 32 -12.69 10.52 -22.87
CA LYS A 32 -11.81 11.61 -22.44
C LYS A 32 -10.99 11.28 -21.19
N TRP A 33 -11.50 10.45 -20.29
CA TRP A 33 -10.75 10.00 -19.14
C TRP A 33 -9.55 9.09 -19.48
N ALA A 34 -9.61 8.42 -20.64
CA ALA A 34 -8.55 7.56 -21.14
C ALA A 34 -7.58 8.28 -22.10
N GLU A 35 -7.77 9.58 -22.32
CA GLU A 35 -6.87 10.42 -23.11
C GLU A 35 -5.85 11.12 -22.22
N PRO A 36 -4.62 11.35 -22.70
CA PRO A 36 -3.64 12.15 -21.96
C PRO A 36 -4.19 13.57 -21.73
N PRO A 37 -3.87 14.21 -20.60
CA PRO A 37 -4.27 15.57 -20.34
C PRO A 37 -3.64 16.49 -21.39
N GLU A 38 -4.46 17.27 -22.11
CA GLU A 38 -3.97 18.26 -23.06
C GLU A 38 -3.31 19.44 -22.32
N GLU A 39 -2.20 19.94 -22.84
CA GLU A 39 -1.47 21.10 -22.26
C GLU A 39 -2.31 22.38 -22.19
N ASN A 40 -3.35 22.53 -23.02
CA ASN A 40 -4.25 23.66 -23.07
C ASN A 40 -5.74 23.28 -22.97
N GLY A 41 -6.04 22.03 -22.59
CA GLY A 41 -7.39 21.51 -22.68
C GLY A 41 -8.26 21.87 -21.47
N SER A 42 -9.51 22.20 -21.73
CA SER A 42 -10.62 22.11 -20.78
C SER A 42 -10.91 20.65 -20.39
N GLY A 43 -9.87 19.79 -20.38
CA GLY A 43 -9.95 18.34 -20.17
C GLY A 43 -10.59 18.02 -18.83
N SER A 44 -11.66 17.24 -18.86
CA SER A 44 -12.27 16.74 -17.64
C SER A 44 -11.26 15.81 -16.95
N THR A 45 -10.71 16.28 -15.84
CA THR A 45 -9.83 15.48 -14.97
C THR A 45 -10.51 14.17 -14.64
N ASN A 46 -9.86 13.05 -14.93
CA ASN A 46 -10.43 11.73 -14.65
C ASN A 46 -10.55 11.47 -13.13
N PRO A 47 -11.38 10.51 -12.69
CA PRO A 47 -11.61 10.25 -11.28
C PRO A 47 -10.35 9.87 -10.49
N LEU A 48 -9.39 9.15 -11.11
CA LEU A 48 -8.16 8.73 -10.46
C LEU A 48 -7.24 9.92 -10.16
N ASP A 49 -7.11 10.84 -11.11
CA ASP A 49 -6.32 12.07 -10.91
C ASP A 49 -6.93 12.97 -9.84
N ARG A 50 -8.26 12.98 -9.71
CA ARG A 50 -8.94 13.73 -8.63
C ARG A 50 -8.65 13.12 -7.27
N ILE A 51 -8.68 11.80 -7.15
CA ILE A 51 -8.33 11.09 -5.90
C ILE A 51 -6.87 11.35 -5.55
N ASP A 52 -5.95 11.23 -6.51
CA ASP A 52 -4.53 11.53 -6.32
C ASP A 52 -4.32 12.99 -5.86
N ALA A 53 -4.95 13.94 -6.52
CA ALA A 53 -4.87 15.34 -6.14
C ALA A 53 -5.40 15.59 -4.71
N LEU A 54 -6.52 14.97 -4.31
CA LEU A 54 -7.05 15.07 -2.96
C LEU A 54 -6.06 14.50 -1.93
N ILE A 55 -5.46 13.35 -2.19
CA ILE A 55 -4.45 12.76 -1.31
C ILE A 55 -3.25 13.69 -1.16
N ARG A 56 -2.74 14.23 -2.27
CA ARG A 56 -1.58 15.16 -2.24
C ARG A 56 -1.89 16.46 -1.49
N LEU A 57 -3.06 17.03 -1.70
CA LEU A 57 -3.45 18.32 -1.08
C LEU A 57 -3.75 18.17 0.41
N THR A 58 -4.35 17.08 0.82
CA THR A 58 -4.76 16.85 2.22
C THR A 58 -3.71 16.11 3.03
N GLY A 59 -2.80 15.35 2.39
CA GLY A 59 -1.91 14.41 3.05
C GLY A 59 -2.63 13.22 3.69
N ASP A 60 -3.95 13.07 3.45
CA ASP A 60 -4.78 12.08 4.12
C ASP A 60 -4.87 10.77 3.34
N THR A 61 -4.19 9.74 3.82
CA THR A 61 -4.16 8.41 3.19
C THR A 61 -5.43 7.59 3.42
N ARG A 62 -6.38 8.05 4.24
CA ARG A 62 -7.69 7.38 4.41
C ARG A 62 -8.47 7.32 3.11
N LEU A 63 -8.23 8.23 2.17
CA LEU A 63 -8.81 8.18 0.82
C LEU A 63 -8.36 6.92 0.06
N ALA A 64 -7.04 6.65 0.05
CA ALA A 64 -6.49 5.45 -0.56
C ALA A 64 -6.98 4.19 0.16
N GLN A 65 -7.02 4.20 1.48
CA GLN A 65 -7.55 3.10 2.28
C GLN A 65 -9.01 2.80 1.93
N TRP A 66 -9.87 3.81 1.86
CA TRP A 66 -11.28 3.65 1.53
C TRP A 66 -11.49 3.03 0.13
N VAL A 67 -10.73 3.49 -0.87
CA VAL A 67 -10.79 2.94 -2.25
C VAL A 67 -10.37 1.46 -2.25
N SER A 68 -9.25 1.13 -1.57
CA SER A 68 -8.76 -0.25 -1.48
C SER A 68 -9.75 -1.18 -0.79
N GLU A 69 -10.38 -0.75 0.31
CA GLU A 69 -11.40 -1.53 1.00
C GLU A 69 -12.64 -1.79 0.13
N ARG A 70 -13.06 -0.82 -0.69
CA ARG A 70 -14.16 -0.99 -1.65
C ARG A 70 -13.83 -1.98 -2.76
N ALA A 71 -12.55 -2.08 -3.12
CA ALA A 71 -12.04 -3.07 -4.07
C ALA A 71 -11.82 -4.47 -3.45
N GLY A 72 -12.12 -4.66 -2.16
CA GLY A 72 -11.91 -5.92 -1.45
C GLY A 72 -10.47 -6.14 -0.98
N GLY A 73 -9.63 -5.10 -1.03
CA GLY A 73 -8.25 -5.10 -0.60
C GLY A 73 -8.00 -4.24 0.64
N PHE A 74 -6.74 -4.00 0.91
CA PHE A 74 -6.30 -3.09 1.97
C PHE A 74 -5.12 -2.24 1.49
N PHE A 75 -5.02 -1.03 2.00
CA PHE A 75 -3.92 -0.12 1.71
C PHE A 75 -2.79 -0.33 2.72
N ILE A 76 -1.56 -0.46 2.22
CA ILE A 76 -0.34 -0.46 3.03
C ILE A 76 0.45 0.80 2.69
N LYS A 77 0.81 1.59 3.70
CA LYS A 77 1.75 2.69 3.51
C LYS A 77 3.11 2.12 3.11
N ASN A 78 3.73 2.70 2.08
CA ASN A 78 5.12 2.36 1.78
C ASN A 78 5.97 2.55 3.04
N PRO A 79 6.72 1.54 3.46
CA PRO A 79 7.58 1.67 4.62
C PRO A 79 8.56 2.82 4.38
N LYS A 80 8.73 3.67 5.36
CA LYS A 80 9.80 4.66 5.31
C LYS A 80 11.11 3.86 5.35
N ALA A 81 11.94 4.01 4.33
CA ALA A 81 13.24 3.35 4.26
C ALA A 81 14.15 3.87 5.41
N HIS A 82 14.06 3.26 6.58
CA HIS A 82 14.82 3.59 7.79
C HIS A 82 15.72 2.44 8.22
N TRP A 83 15.98 1.53 7.31
CA TRP A 83 16.88 0.42 7.59
C TRP A 83 18.30 0.87 7.28
N PRO A 84 19.23 0.81 8.25
CA PRO A 84 20.63 1.13 7.97
C PRO A 84 21.19 0.14 6.95
N HIS A 85 21.88 0.62 5.94
CA HIS A 85 22.60 -0.22 5.00
C HIS A 85 23.91 -0.74 5.62
N PRO A 86 24.32 -2.00 5.37
CA PRO A 86 23.63 -3.04 4.61
C PRO A 86 22.49 -3.69 5.40
N HIS A 87 21.43 -4.09 4.70
CA HIS A 87 20.29 -4.78 5.32
C HIS A 87 20.68 -6.22 5.65
N LEU A 88 20.47 -6.61 6.90
CA LEU A 88 20.71 -7.97 7.36
C LEU A 88 19.38 -8.71 7.50
N VAL A 89 19.29 -9.91 6.94
CA VAL A 89 18.06 -10.73 6.93
C VAL A 89 17.58 -11.04 8.34
N ILE A 90 18.49 -11.45 9.25
CA ILE A 90 18.13 -11.85 10.61
C ILE A 90 17.50 -10.71 11.43
N PRO A 91 18.07 -9.49 11.52
CA PRO A 91 17.43 -8.37 12.19
C PRO A 91 16.08 -8.00 11.58
N ALA A 92 15.94 -8.07 10.26
CA ALA A 92 14.69 -7.80 9.57
C ALA A 92 13.61 -8.82 9.93
N THR A 93 13.95 -10.09 9.95
CA THR A 93 13.04 -11.18 10.36
C THR A 93 12.64 -11.04 11.83
N ASN A 94 13.59 -10.70 12.71
CA ASN A 94 13.31 -10.48 14.13
C ASN A 94 12.34 -9.32 14.35
N GLN A 95 12.38 -8.28 13.52
CA GLN A 95 11.44 -7.17 13.61
C GLN A 95 10.01 -7.62 13.25
N ILE A 96 9.85 -8.46 12.22
CA ILE A 96 8.54 -9.05 11.86
C ILE A 96 8.00 -9.89 13.04
N VAL A 97 8.85 -10.70 13.65
CA VAL A 97 8.47 -11.52 14.82
C VAL A 97 8.04 -10.64 15.98
N GLN A 98 8.74 -9.52 16.23
CA GLN A 98 8.40 -8.59 17.30
C GLN A 98 7.04 -7.92 17.06
N GLU A 99 6.79 -7.38 15.87
CA GLU A 99 5.50 -6.75 15.52
C GLU A 99 4.34 -7.75 15.60
N PHE A 100 4.58 -9.00 15.22
CA PHE A 100 3.59 -10.06 15.37
C PHE A 100 3.32 -10.39 16.84
N ALA A 101 4.35 -10.47 17.68
CA ALA A 101 4.20 -10.69 19.11
C ALA A 101 3.45 -9.54 19.79
N ASP A 102 3.72 -8.30 19.41
CA ASP A 102 3.04 -7.12 19.93
C ASP A 102 1.55 -7.11 19.56
N LEU A 103 1.22 -7.51 18.33
CA LEU A 103 -0.18 -7.70 17.90
C LEU A 103 -0.87 -8.76 18.75
N LEU A 104 -0.24 -9.92 18.95
CA LEU A 104 -0.81 -11.01 19.78
C LEU A 104 -1.00 -10.59 21.24
N ALA A 105 -0.06 -9.84 21.80
CA ALA A 105 -0.17 -9.33 23.18
C ALA A 105 -1.38 -8.40 23.35
N VAL A 106 -1.62 -7.51 22.39
CA VAL A 106 -2.79 -6.61 22.41
C VAL A 106 -4.09 -7.40 22.26
N ILE A 107 -4.13 -8.39 21.37
CA ILE A 107 -5.31 -9.26 21.20
C ILE A 107 -5.59 -10.05 22.47
N ALA A 108 -4.57 -10.65 23.09
CA ALA A 108 -4.72 -11.42 24.31
C ALA A 108 -5.23 -10.56 25.48
N THR A 109 -4.76 -9.31 25.58
CA THR A 109 -5.23 -8.36 26.60
C THR A 109 -6.70 -7.97 26.36
N ALA A 110 -7.06 -7.64 25.13
CA ALA A 110 -8.42 -7.26 24.75
C ALA A 110 -9.42 -8.40 24.91
N ALA A 111 -9.00 -9.65 24.64
CA ALA A 111 -9.87 -10.82 24.74
C ALA A 111 -10.09 -11.33 26.21
N PHE A 112 -9.51 -10.68 27.19
CA PHE A 112 -9.53 -11.17 28.60
C PHE A 112 -10.95 -11.32 29.16
N ASP A 113 -11.86 -10.44 28.80
CA ASP A 113 -13.27 -10.47 29.23
C ASP A 113 -14.22 -11.07 28.17
N ASN A 114 -13.68 -11.72 27.13
CA ASN A 114 -14.43 -12.28 25.99
C ASN A 114 -15.24 -11.24 25.19
N SER A 115 -14.86 -9.96 25.27
CA SER A 115 -15.46 -8.90 24.45
C SER A 115 -14.37 -8.03 23.84
N ILE A 116 -14.67 -7.36 22.74
CA ILE A 116 -13.75 -6.41 22.12
C ILE A 116 -14.46 -5.05 22.00
N SER A 117 -14.01 -4.10 22.79
CA SER A 117 -14.50 -2.73 22.73
C SER A 117 -14.05 -2.02 21.43
N LYS A 118 -14.69 -0.88 21.12
CA LYS A 118 -14.30 -0.07 19.96
C LYS A 118 -12.86 0.46 20.07
N GLU A 119 -12.40 0.78 21.27
CA GLU A 119 -11.06 1.31 21.49
C GLU A 119 -10.00 0.19 21.35
N GLU A 120 -10.27 -0.99 21.86
CA GLU A 120 -9.41 -2.17 21.68
C GLU A 120 -9.34 -2.56 20.19
N SER A 121 -10.46 -2.56 19.49
CA SER A 121 -10.49 -2.79 18.04
C SER A 121 -9.60 -1.80 17.26
N LYS A 122 -9.59 -0.53 17.66
CA LYS A 122 -8.68 0.48 17.06
C LYS A 122 -7.22 0.17 17.34
N THR A 123 -6.91 -0.25 18.58
CA THR A 123 -5.54 -0.60 18.98
C THR A 123 -5.06 -1.84 18.23
N ILE A 124 -5.89 -2.88 18.13
CA ILE A 124 -5.60 -4.07 17.33
C ILE A 124 -5.36 -3.69 15.86
N ARG A 125 -6.20 -2.81 15.31
CA ARG A 125 -6.04 -2.32 13.94
C ARG A 125 -4.70 -1.60 13.75
N ALA A 126 -4.29 -0.75 14.68
CA ALA A 126 -3.01 -0.05 14.60
C ALA A 126 -1.82 -1.02 14.58
N ARG A 127 -1.80 -2.03 15.47
CA ARG A 127 -0.74 -3.06 15.46
C ARG A 127 -0.73 -3.90 14.19
N TRP A 128 -1.91 -4.19 13.63
CA TRP A 128 -2.00 -4.84 12.34
C TRP A 128 -1.42 -3.99 11.20
N GLU A 129 -1.63 -2.67 11.21
CA GLU A 129 -1.00 -1.75 10.24
C GLU A 129 0.52 -1.74 10.37
N ASP A 130 1.06 -1.76 11.60
CA ASP A 130 2.50 -1.82 11.86
C ASP A 130 3.10 -3.12 11.28
N LEU A 131 2.49 -4.27 11.59
CA LEU A 131 2.93 -5.59 11.08
C LEU A 131 2.91 -5.65 9.56
N LYS A 132 1.84 -5.17 8.91
CA LYS A 132 1.75 -5.11 7.45
C LYS A 132 2.88 -4.28 6.85
N SER A 133 3.14 -3.11 7.44
CA SER A 133 4.16 -2.18 6.94
C SER A 133 5.56 -2.78 7.01
N VAL A 134 5.90 -3.45 8.11
CA VAL A 134 7.20 -4.11 8.28
C VAL A 134 7.35 -5.29 7.33
N THR A 135 6.31 -6.11 7.22
CA THR A 135 6.32 -7.28 6.34
C THR A 135 6.46 -6.88 4.87
N GLU A 136 5.70 -5.88 4.43
CA GLU A 136 5.78 -5.34 3.06
C GLU A 136 7.16 -4.75 2.78
N GLY A 137 7.73 -4.02 3.75
CA GLY A 137 9.10 -3.52 3.65
C GLY A 137 10.12 -4.63 3.46
N PHE A 138 9.97 -5.74 4.19
CA PHE A 138 10.83 -6.91 4.03
C PHE A 138 10.70 -7.53 2.64
N VAL A 139 9.47 -7.76 2.16
CA VAL A 139 9.22 -8.32 0.82
C VAL A 139 9.85 -7.43 -0.25
N LYS A 140 9.64 -6.11 -0.17
CA LYS A 140 10.22 -5.16 -1.11
C LYS A 140 11.74 -5.20 -1.11
N HIS A 141 12.39 -5.30 0.04
CA HIS A 141 13.85 -5.46 0.10
C HIS A 141 14.34 -6.79 -0.48
N CYS A 142 13.54 -7.87 -0.40
CA CYS A 142 13.85 -9.12 -1.10
C CYS A 142 13.78 -8.94 -2.62
N GLU A 143 12.72 -8.30 -3.12
CA GLU A 143 12.50 -8.05 -4.54
C GLU A 143 13.58 -7.14 -5.14
N ASP A 144 13.97 -6.11 -4.41
CA ASP A 144 15.03 -5.16 -4.81
C ASP A 144 16.45 -5.73 -4.65
N GLY A 145 16.62 -6.95 -4.09
CA GLY A 145 17.91 -7.58 -3.86
C GLY A 145 18.78 -6.89 -2.81
N ASN A 146 18.17 -6.15 -1.89
CA ASN A 146 18.88 -5.31 -0.91
C ASN A 146 19.46 -6.07 0.28
N PHE A 147 19.18 -7.37 0.43
CA PHE A 147 19.77 -8.19 1.47
C PHE A 147 21.14 -8.69 1.05
N VAL A 148 22.19 -8.19 1.67
CA VAL A 148 23.55 -8.63 1.42
C VAL A 148 23.78 -10.00 2.07
N ALA A 149 24.26 -10.97 1.29
CA ALA A 149 24.75 -12.21 1.86
C ALA A 149 25.94 -11.89 2.78
N VAL A 150 25.84 -12.31 4.05
CA VAL A 150 26.99 -12.27 4.97
C VAL A 150 28.00 -13.34 4.50
N LYS A 151 28.67 -13.04 3.39
CA LYS A 151 29.81 -13.80 2.93
C LYS A 151 31.02 -12.98 3.30
N ASP A 152 31.74 -13.13 4.29
CA ASP A 152 33.17 -12.75 4.40
C ASP A 152 33.72 -12.35 5.78
N ASP A 153 32.95 -12.43 6.87
CA ASP A 153 33.61 -12.23 8.18
C ASP A 153 34.19 -13.49 8.83
N LEU A 154 33.85 -14.67 8.30
CA LEU A 154 34.44 -15.92 8.79
C LEU A 154 35.81 -16.27 8.17
N SER A 155 36.25 -15.57 7.13
CA SER A 155 37.54 -15.80 6.52
C SER A 155 38.68 -14.95 7.08
N ARG A 156 38.41 -14.00 8.00
CA ARG A 156 39.43 -13.12 8.59
C ARG A 156 39.99 -13.59 9.95
N THR A 157 39.46 -14.64 10.53
CA THR A 157 40.09 -15.30 11.67
C THR A 157 41.05 -16.38 11.19
N LYS A 158 42.24 -15.98 10.67
CA LYS A 158 43.41 -16.88 10.63
C LYS A 158 43.88 -17.02 12.09
N PRO A 159 44.04 -18.22 12.60
CA PRO A 159 44.71 -18.42 13.86
C PRO A 159 46.21 -18.08 13.67
N LEU A 160 46.76 -17.40 14.70
CA LEU A 160 48.19 -17.19 14.90
C LEU A 160 48.90 -18.52 15.14
#